data_7bc4251b4a80376dc9dfe93a38f3f5b9
#
_entry.id   7bc4251b4a80376dc9dfe93a38f3f5b9
#
_cell.length_a   1.000
_cell.length_b   1.000
_cell.length_c   1.000
_cell.angle_alpha   90.00
_cell.angle_beta   90.00
_cell.angle_gamma   90.00
#
_symmetry.space_group_name_H-M   'P 1'
#
loop_
_entity.id
_entity.type
_entity.pdbx_description
1 polymer ?
#
loop_
_entity_poly.entity_id
_entity_poly.type
_entity_poly.pdbx_seq_one_letter_code
_entity_poly.pdbx_strand_id
1 'polypeptide(L)'
;NQILIDKAKEGKLVARLKGGDPFVFGRGGEEALSLRQAGIPFEFVPGVTSAISVPAYAGIPVTQRAMASSFAVVTGHEMAHKDTIHWEGLATAVDTLTFVMGVTNVETIATKLMAHGRDPRTPVALIRWGTKACQETLVATLETMVETVRKAHLKPPALIVIGDVVSMRDQLQWFDNKPLFGKTIVTTRAKGKAADFADALRDRGAQVIEAAAIRTQALALTKEDQKYLDRLGTYDYLTFTSAEGVKYFFKALWGRHEDSRAIGNCKVCAVGTATAKALMDYGIIADLIPANYKAESVATALASELPKGAKVLLVQPKVARSVIQDSLYEEGILVDTIRLYETLLDQSQKEALLAAFEEGVDYITFTSGSTVKNTLKLLGTAGRDVLAKTKIACIGPITAAVVVEAQLKPALISEVYTMDGLLESILDDVK
;
A
#
# COMPACT_ATOMS: atom_id res chain seq x y z
N ASN A 1 -23.87 -19.50 -0.05
CA ASN A 1 -24.16 -19.88 1.35
C ASN A 1 -23.61 -21.28 1.69
N GLN A 2 -23.73 -22.26 0.76
CA GLN A 2 -23.31 -23.63 1.04
C GLN A 2 -21.84 -23.76 1.45
N ILE A 3 -20.92 -23.06 0.77
CA ILE A 3 -19.48 -23.07 1.11
C ILE A 3 -19.22 -22.61 2.56
N LEU A 4 -19.97 -21.60 3.06
CA LEU A 4 -19.84 -21.12 4.45
C LEU A 4 -20.23 -22.24 5.43
N ILE A 5 -21.34 -22.92 5.13
CA ILE A 5 -21.86 -24.04 5.95
C ILE A 5 -20.88 -25.21 5.96
N ASP A 6 -20.39 -25.63 4.81
CA ASP A 6 -19.50 -26.76 4.67
C ASP A 6 -18.17 -26.53 5.41
N LYS A 7 -17.59 -25.32 5.23
CA LYS A 7 -16.32 -24.98 5.91
C LYS A 7 -16.46 -24.83 7.42
N ALA A 8 -17.59 -24.31 7.89
CA ALA A 8 -17.88 -24.24 9.33
C ALA A 8 -18.08 -25.64 9.94
N LYS A 9 -18.75 -26.57 9.22
CA LYS A 9 -18.92 -27.96 9.65
C LYS A 9 -17.60 -28.75 9.67
N GLU A 10 -16.60 -28.33 8.86
CA GLU A 10 -15.23 -28.84 8.96
C GLU A 10 -14.48 -28.36 10.22
N GLY A 11 -15.13 -27.58 11.11
CA GLY A 11 -14.52 -27.02 12.32
C GLY A 11 -13.67 -25.76 12.07
N LYS A 12 -13.81 -25.13 10.90
CA LYS A 12 -13.03 -23.92 10.55
C LYS A 12 -13.73 -22.65 11.01
N LEU A 13 -12.94 -21.67 11.46
CA LEU A 13 -13.36 -20.29 11.59
C LEU A 13 -13.41 -19.67 10.17
N VAL A 14 -14.62 -19.29 9.72
CA VAL A 14 -14.85 -18.80 8.36
C VAL A 14 -15.11 -17.29 8.38
N ALA A 15 -14.26 -16.50 7.73
CA ALA A 15 -14.47 -15.09 7.51
C ALA A 15 -15.07 -14.84 6.11
N ARG A 16 -16.28 -14.27 6.06
CA ARG A 16 -16.94 -13.82 4.83
C ARG A 16 -16.67 -12.33 4.61
N LEU A 17 -15.69 -12.01 3.76
CA LEU A 17 -15.37 -10.62 3.42
C LEU A 17 -16.39 -10.03 2.46
N LYS A 18 -16.78 -8.79 2.70
CA LYS A 18 -17.74 -8.02 1.89
C LYS A 18 -17.18 -6.63 1.59
N GLY A 19 -17.60 -6.01 0.50
CA GLY A 19 -17.10 -4.71 0.04
C GLY A 19 -17.82 -3.51 0.66
N GLY A 20 -18.38 -3.65 1.87
CA GLY A 20 -19.10 -2.61 2.58
C GLY A 20 -19.85 -3.22 3.77
N ASP A 21 -20.91 -2.54 4.26
CA ASP A 21 -21.73 -3.09 5.32
C ASP A 21 -22.48 -4.35 4.85
N PRO A 22 -22.42 -5.47 5.60
CA PRO A 22 -23.06 -6.73 5.21
C PRO A 22 -24.59 -6.63 5.07
N PHE A 23 -25.25 -5.72 5.79
CA PHE A 23 -26.70 -5.57 5.79
C PHE A 23 -27.22 -4.47 4.86
N VAL A 24 -26.35 -3.61 4.30
CA VAL A 24 -26.78 -2.57 3.35
C VAL A 24 -26.56 -3.10 1.92
N PHE A 25 -27.62 -3.71 1.35
CA PHE A 25 -27.63 -4.37 0.04
C PHE A 25 -26.52 -5.43 -0.15
N GLY A 26 -25.95 -5.91 0.95
CA GLY A 26 -24.86 -6.89 0.99
C GLY A 26 -25.34 -8.34 1.10
N ARG A 27 -26.65 -8.63 1.18
CA ARG A 27 -27.26 -9.96 1.33
C ARG A 27 -26.81 -10.72 2.59
N GLY A 28 -26.26 -10.01 3.59
CA GLY A 28 -25.81 -10.63 4.85
C GLY A 28 -26.94 -11.35 5.61
N GLY A 29 -28.17 -10.84 5.54
CA GLY A 29 -29.33 -11.48 6.14
C GLY A 29 -29.61 -12.87 5.57
N GLU A 30 -29.51 -13.06 4.26
CA GLU A 30 -29.70 -14.37 3.60
C GLU A 30 -28.60 -15.37 4.00
N GLU A 31 -27.37 -14.90 4.09
CA GLU A 31 -26.21 -15.70 4.53
C GLU A 31 -26.41 -16.14 6.00
N ALA A 32 -26.81 -15.21 6.88
CA ALA A 32 -27.09 -15.48 8.30
C ALA A 32 -28.24 -16.48 8.51
N LEU A 33 -29.35 -16.32 7.79
CA LEU A 33 -30.48 -17.21 7.85
C LEU A 33 -30.08 -18.65 7.48
N SER A 34 -29.25 -18.80 6.44
CA SER A 34 -28.74 -20.11 6.01
C SER A 34 -27.84 -20.76 7.08
N LEU A 35 -26.98 -19.97 7.74
CA LEU A 35 -26.12 -20.42 8.83
C LEU A 35 -26.94 -20.82 10.06
N ARG A 36 -27.97 -20.00 10.43
CA ARG A 36 -28.88 -20.27 11.53
C ARG A 36 -29.63 -21.58 11.33
N GLN A 37 -30.15 -21.81 10.12
CA GLN A 37 -30.83 -23.07 9.76
C GLN A 37 -29.93 -24.29 9.86
N ALA A 38 -28.62 -24.10 9.59
CA ALA A 38 -27.61 -25.15 9.71
C ALA A 38 -27.07 -25.34 11.15
N GLY A 39 -27.56 -24.57 12.15
CA GLY A 39 -27.09 -24.61 13.54
C GLY A 39 -25.68 -24.03 13.75
N ILE A 40 -25.21 -23.18 12.84
CA ILE A 40 -23.84 -22.61 12.88
C ILE A 40 -23.92 -21.23 13.54
N PRO A 41 -23.17 -20.97 14.63
CA PRO A 41 -23.05 -19.65 15.22
C PRO A 41 -22.32 -18.69 14.28
N PHE A 42 -22.72 -17.41 14.29
CA PHE A 42 -22.11 -16.36 13.48
C PHE A 42 -22.15 -15.02 14.21
N GLU A 43 -21.26 -14.14 13.79
CA GLU A 43 -21.19 -12.75 14.20
C GLU A 43 -21.13 -11.84 12.97
N PHE A 44 -21.58 -10.59 13.13
CA PHE A 44 -21.46 -9.56 12.12
C PHE A 44 -20.51 -8.45 12.61
N VAL A 45 -19.57 -8.09 11.76
CA VAL A 45 -18.78 -6.87 11.93
C VAL A 45 -19.39 -5.82 10.98
N PRO A 46 -19.99 -4.72 11.49
CA PRO A 46 -20.51 -3.65 10.67
C PRO A 46 -19.41 -3.03 9.81
N GLY A 47 -19.80 -2.54 8.63
CA GLY A 47 -18.89 -1.90 7.70
C GLY A 47 -19.41 -0.53 7.26
N VAL A 48 -18.57 0.19 6.50
CA VAL A 48 -18.97 1.47 5.91
C VAL A 48 -19.56 1.21 4.52
N THR A 49 -20.84 1.57 4.34
CA THR A 49 -21.51 1.45 3.04
C THR A 49 -21.05 2.53 2.06
N SER A 50 -20.95 2.19 0.77
CA SER A 50 -20.68 3.14 -0.31
C SER A 50 -21.71 4.27 -0.37
N ALA A 51 -22.94 4.03 0.08
CA ALA A 51 -23.99 5.03 0.12
C ALA A 51 -23.64 6.25 1.00
N ILE A 52 -22.69 6.11 1.92
CA ILE A 52 -22.22 7.18 2.82
C ILE A 52 -20.79 7.58 2.45
N SER A 53 -19.88 6.59 2.26
CA SER A 53 -18.46 6.88 2.05
C SER A 53 -18.19 7.58 0.73
N VAL A 54 -18.87 7.20 -0.35
CA VAL A 54 -18.65 7.77 -1.67
C VAL A 54 -19.07 9.25 -1.74
N PRO A 55 -20.27 9.66 -1.27
CA PRO A 55 -20.62 11.08 -1.16
C PRO A 55 -19.64 11.88 -0.29
N ALA A 56 -19.21 11.33 0.85
CA ALA A 56 -18.26 12.00 1.74
C ALA A 56 -16.91 12.28 1.04
N TYR A 57 -16.40 11.34 0.25
CA TYR A 57 -15.20 11.53 -0.55
C TYR A 57 -15.40 12.49 -1.73
N ALA A 58 -16.63 12.65 -2.21
CA ALA A 58 -16.99 13.66 -3.18
C ALA A 58 -17.26 15.05 -2.54
N GLY A 59 -17.11 15.21 -1.22
CA GLY A 59 -17.41 16.45 -0.52
C GLY A 59 -18.91 16.74 -0.42
N ILE A 60 -19.75 15.69 -0.40
CA ILE A 60 -21.22 15.80 -0.33
C ILE A 60 -21.69 15.14 0.97
N PRO A 61 -22.12 15.90 1.97
CA PRO A 61 -22.74 15.34 3.18
C PRO A 61 -24.13 14.79 2.83
N VAL A 62 -24.46 13.55 3.25
CA VAL A 62 -25.79 13.00 2.99
C VAL A 62 -26.89 13.62 3.87
N THR A 63 -26.50 14.28 4.96
CA THR A 63 -27.36 15.09 5.83
C THR A 63 -26.65 16.38 6.19
N GLN A 64 -27.38 17.48 6.33
CA GLN A 64 -26.84 18.78 6.70
C GLN A 64 -27.89 19.57 7.47
N ARG A 65 -27.49 20.20 8.58
CA ARG A 65 -28.39 21.04 9.38
C ARG A 65 -29.02 22.14 8.52
N ALA A 66 -30.33 22.33 8.65
CA ALA A 66 -31.13 23.30 7.90
C ALA A 66 -31.24 23.05 6.38
N MET A 67 -30.70 21.94 5.85
CA MET A 67 -30.76 21.62 4.42
C MET A 67 -31.34 20.20 4.18
N ALA A 68 -30.87 19.20 4.91
CA ALA A 68 -31.29 17.80 4.74
C ALA A 68 -31.33 17.11 6.09
N SER A 69 -32.53 16.80 6.57
CA SER A 69 -32.81 16.09 7.82
C SER A 69 -33.14 14.62 7.61
N SER A 70 -33.40 14.22 6.37
CA SER A 70 -33.73 12.86 5.98
C SER A 70 -32.84 12.35 4.85
N PHE A 71 -32.51 11.06 4.91
CA PHE A 71 -31.65 10.38 3.96
C PHE A 71 -32.16 8.98 3.68
N ALA A 72 -32.29 8.61 2.41
CA ALA A 72 -32.68 7.27 1.99
C ALA A 72 -31.66 6.66 1.02
N VAL A 73 -31.40 5.36 1.21
CA VAL A 73 -30.57 4.55 0.31
C VAL A 73 -31.49 3.59 -0.45
N VAL A 74 -31.42 3.65 -1.78
CA VAL A 74 -32.31 2.92 -2.68
C VAL A 74 -31.48 2.08 -3.64
N THR A 75 -31.89 0.83 -3.94
CA THR A 75 -31.28 0.04 -5.00
C THR A 75 -31.93 0.35 -6.35
N GLY A 76 -31.10 0.62 -7.35
CA GLY A 76 -31.58 0.81 -8.73
C GLY A 76 -31.71 -0.48 -9.53
N HIS A 77 -31.33 -1.64 -8.98
CA HIS A 77 -31.28 -2.90 -9.72
C HIS A 77 -32.64 -3.62 -9.82
N GLU A 78 -33.50 -3.49 -8.83
CA GLU A 78 -34.78 -4.22 -8.77
C GLU A 78 -35.90 -3.60 -9.61
N MET A 79 -35.65 -2.49 -10.28
CA MET A 79 -36.66 -1.78 -11.08
C MET A 79 -37.19 -2.59 -12.29
N ALA A 80 -36.49 -3.64 -12.70
CA ALA A 80 -36.84 -4.42 -13.87
C ALA A 80 -37.98 -5.45 -13.62
N HIS A 81 -38.28 -5.81 -12.34
CA HIS A 81 -39.16 -6.96 -12.05
C HIS A 81 -40.34 -6.70 -11.13
N LYS A 82 -40.33 -5.67 -10.29
CA LYS A 82 -41.47 -5.22 -9.46
C LYS A 82 -41.30 -3.75 -9.13
N ASP A 83 -42.35 -2.94 -9.33
CA ASP A 83 -42.38 -1.54 -8.86
C ASP A 83 -42.62 -1.52 -7.34
N THR A 84 -41.61 -1.92 -6.57
CA THR A 84 -41.66 -1.97 -5.10
C THR A 84 -41.21 -0.65 -4.47
N ILE A 85 -40.78 0.32 -5.29
CA ILE A 85 -40.28 1.61 -4.85
C ILE A 85 -41.43 2.60 -4.71
N HIS A 86 -41.63 3.15 -3.52
CA HIS A 86 -42.60 4.20 -3.26
C HIS A 86 -42.10 5.57 -3.75
N TRP A 87 -42.22 5.79 -5.07
CA TRP A 87 -41.68 6.96 -5.75
C TRP A 87 -42.21 8.28 -5.21
N GLU A 88 -43.51 8.38 -4.89
CA GLU A 88 -44.13 9.58 -4.33
C GLU A 88 -43.48 9.96 -2.99
N GLY A 89 -43.33 8.98 -2.09
CA GLY A 89 -42.69 9.21 -0.79
C GLY A 89 -41.23 9.61 -0.93
N LEU A 90 -40.47 8.98 -1.83
CA LEU A 90 -39.09 9.36 -2.10
C LEU A 90 -38.97 10.75 -2.71
N ALA A 91 -39.87 11.10 -3.63
CA ALA A 91 -39.85 12.40 -4.30
C ALA A 91 -40.13 13.57 -3.37
N THR A 92 -41.03 13.39 -2.39
CA THR A 92 -41.61 14.50 -1.58
C THR A 92 -41.17 14.50 -0.11
N ALA A 93 -40.91 13.35 0.48
CA ALA A 93 -40.70 13.23 1.93
C ALA A 93 -39.22 13.02 2.35
N VAL A 94 -38.29 12.80 1.40
CA VAL A 94 -36.89 12.53 1.70
C VAL A 94 -36.00 13.59 1.04
N ASP A 95 -35.17 14.25 1.85
CA ASP A 95 -34.31 15.36 1.37
C ASP A 95 -33.20 14.86 0.47
N THR A 96 -32.46 13.83 0.90
CA THR A 96 -31.34 13.25 0.14
C THR A 96 -31.61 11.80 -0.25
N LEU A 97 -31.44 11.48 -1.52
CA LEU A 97 -31.55 10.14 -2.05
C LEU A 97 -30.20 9.65 -2.56
N THR A 98 -29.80 8.44 -2.20
CA THR A 98 -28.64 7.78 -2.75
C THR A 98 -29.04 6.48 -3.44
N PHE A 99 -28.87 6.41 -4.75
CA PHE A 99 -29.12 5.19 -5.52
C PHE A 99 -27.83 4.42 -5.71
N VAL A 100 -27.79 3.21 -5.17
CA VAL A 100 -26.75 2.22 -5.48
C VAL A 100 -27.20 1.37 -6.65
N MET A 101 -26.27 0.95 -7.52
CA MET A 101 -26.57 0.14 -8.71
C MET A 101 -27.60 0.77 -9.66
N GLY A 102 -27.68 2.13 -9.70
CA GLY A 102 -28.74 2.87 -10.41
C GLY A 102 -28.36 3.43 -11.76
N VAL A 103 -27.09 3.44 -12.15
CA VAL A 103 -26.63 4.14 -13.37
C VAL A 103 -27.25 3.59 -14.66
N THR A 104 -27.47 2.29 -14.77
CA THR A 104 -28.15 1.67 -15.91
C THR A 104 -29.63 2.07 -16.02
N ASN A 105 -30.24 2.53 -14.92
CA ASN A 105 -31.64 2.92 -14.81
C ASN A 105 -31.81 4.43 -14.56
N VAL A 106 -30.79 5.23 -14.89
CA VAL A 106 -30.77 6.67 -14.64
C VAL A 106 -31.97 7.40 -15.22
N GLU A 107 -32.42 7.02 -16.43
CA GLU A 107 -33.59 7.60 -17.10
C GLU A 107 -34.89 7.31 -16.36
N THR A 108 -35.07 6.08 -15.89
CA THR A 108 -36.22 5.69 -15.06
C THR A 108 -36.25 6.44 -13.76
N ILE A 109 -35.10 6.58 -13.07
CA ILE A 109 -34.97 7.32 -11.81
C ILE A 109 -35.38 8.78 -12.01
N ALA A 110 -34.83 9.45 -13.02
CA ALA A 110 -35.15 10.84 -13.32
C ALA A 110 -36.64 11.03 -13.60
N THR A 111 -37.17 10.24 -14.54
CA THR A 111 -38.56 10.33 -14.97
C THR A 111 -39.53 10.09 -13.81
N LYS A 112 -39.32 9.03 -13.02
CA LYS A 112 -40.19 8.68 -11.90
C LYS A 112 -40.16 9.74 -10.79
N LEU A 113 -39.00 10.24 -10.38
CA LEU A 113 -38.90 11.28 -9.36
C LEU A 113 -39.58 12.58 -9.79
N MET A 114 -39.36 13.05 -11.03
CA MET A 114 -40.00 14.24 -11.57
C MET A 114 -41.52 14.06 -11.71
N ALA A 115 -41.96 12.90 -12.18
CA ALA A 115 -43.39 12.61 -12.31
C ALA A 115 -44.15 12.60 -10.96
N HIS A 116 -43.45 12.33 -9.85
CA HIS A 116 -44.00 12.33 -8.50
C HIS A 116 -43.65 13.63 -7.72
N GLY A 117 -43.27 14.70 -8.42
CA GLY A 117 -43.21 16.05 -7.83
C GLY A 117 -41.82 16.51 -7.36
N ARG A 118 -40.74 15.75 -7.61
CA ARG A 118 -39.39 16.26 -7.34
C ARG A 118 -39.02 17.36 -8.33
N ASP A 119 -38.50 18.50 -7.85
CA ASP A 119 -38.10 19.62 -8.71
C ASP A 119 -37.05 19.15 -9.76
N PRO A 120 -37.30 19.35 -11.07
CA PRO A 120 -36.32 19.04 -12.12
C PRO A 120 -34.94 19.67 -11.92
N ARG A 121 -34.86 20.78 -11.22
CA ARG A 121 -33.62 21.50 -10.91
C ARG A 121 -32.89 20.93 -9.68
N THR A 122 -33.46 19.92 -8.99
CA THR A 122 -32.78 19.30 -7.83
C THR A 122 -31.37 18.86 -8.22
N PRO A 123 -30.32 19.28 -7.49
CA PRO A 123 -28.94 18.91 -7.80
C PRO A 123 -28.71 17.40 -7.69
N VAL A 124 -27.87 16.89 -8.59
CA VAL A 124 -27.52 15.48 -8.68
C VAL A 124 -26.01 15.34 -8.82
N ALA A 125 -25.42 14.42 -8.10
CA ALA A 125 -24.04 13.97 -8.30
C ALA A 125 -24.01 12.49 -8.73
N LEU A 126 -23.24 12.20 -9.78
CA LEU A 126 -22.96 10.85 -10.24
C LEU A 126 -21.48 10.57 -9.98
N ILE A 127 -21.20 9.61 -9.10
CA ILE A 127 -19.86 9.40 -8.59
C ILE A 127 -19.41 7.98 -8.94
N ARG A 128 -18.41 7.89 -9.81
CA ARG A 128 -17.78 6.62 -10.24
C ARG A 128 -16.48 6.39 -9.49
N TRP A 129 -16.17 5.14 -9.20
CA TRP A 129 -14.93 4.74 -8.51
C TRP A 129 -14.68 5.52 -7.21
N GLY A 130 -15.76 5.90 -6.51
CA GLY A 130 -15.67 6.68 -5.27
C GLY A 130 -14.66 6.12 -4.28
N THR A 131 -13.97 7.02 -3.58
CA THR A 131 -12.89 6.75 -2.61
C THR A 131 -11.54 6.30 -3.21
N LYS A 132 -11.48 6.12 -4.53
CA LYS A 132 -10.22 5.80 -5.23
C LYS A 132 -9.60 7.06 -5.85
N ALA A 133 -8.30 7.03 -6.07
CA ALA A 133 -7.59 8.14 -6.73
C ALA A 133 -8.09 8.44 -8.16
N CYS A 134 -8.80 7.49 -8.79
CA CYS A 134 -9.47 7.66 -10.08
C CYS A 134 -10.96 8.00 -9.96
N GLN A 135 -11.41 8.52 -8.80
CA GLN A 135 -12.80 8.96 -8.62
C GLN A 135 -13.19 9.99 -9.67
N GLU A 136 -14.33 9.80 -10.30
CA GLU A 136 -14.94 10.73 -11.23
C GLU A 136 -16.28 11.20 -10.65
N THR A 137 -16.47 12.51 -10.53
CA THR A 137 -17.69 13.11 -10.00
C THR A 137 -18.29 14.05 -11.03
N LEU A 138 -19.47 13.70 -11.55
CA LEU A 138 -20.25 14.55 -12.44
C LEU A 138 -21.38 15.20 -11.67
N VAL A 139 -21.55 16.50 -11.83
CA VAL A 139 -22.65 17.27 -11.23
C VAL A 139 -23.64 17.65 -12.33
N ALA A 140 -24.93 17.51 -12.04
CA ALA A 140 -26.04 17.77 -12.95
C ALA A 140 -27.27 18.22 -12.15
N THR A 141 -28.37 18.43 -12.83
CA THR A 141 -29.72 18.49 -12.23
C THR A 141 -30.49 17.21 -12.55
N LEU A 142 -31.60 17.02 -11.87
CA LEU A 142 -32.45 15.83 -12.09
C LEU A 142 -32.92 15.74 -13.56
N GLU A 143 -33.22 16.87 -14.21
CA GLU A 143 -33.60 16.95 -15.62
C GLU A 143 -32.45 16.69 -16.58
N THR A 144 -31.20 17.04 -16.20
CA THR A 144 -30.05 16.96 -17.10
C THR A 144 -29.17 15.73 -16.87
N MET A 145 -29.38 14.97 -15.77
CA MET A 145 -28.49 13.87 -15.39
C MET A 145 -28.40 12.75 -16.44
N VAL A 146 -29.50 12.49 -17.18
CA VAL A 146 -29.53 11.46 -18.24
C VAL A 146 -28.58 11.83 -19.38
N GLU A 147 -28.67 13.09 -19.82
CA GLU A 147 -27.79 13.60 -20.88
C GLU A 147 -26.32 13.66 -20.41
N THR A 148 -26.09 14.06 -19.16
CA THR A 148 -24.76 14.10 -18.53
C THR A 148 -24.12 12.71 -18.52
N VAL A 149 -24.86 11.67 -18.09
CA VAL A 149 -24.37 10.27 -18.12
C VAL A 149 -24.04 9.82 -19.54
N ARG A 150 -24.89 10.17 -20.53
CA ARG A 150 -24.70 9.80 -21.93
C ARG A 150 -23.47 10.49 -22.54
N LYS A 151 -23.30 11.79 -22.31
CA LYS A 151 -22.16 12.57 -22.83
C LYS A 151 -20.82 12.11 -22.23
N ALA A 152 -20.79 11.83 -20.93
CA ALA A 152 -19.61 11.37 -20.23
C ALA A 152 -19.33 9.87 -20.42
N HIS A 153 -20.21 9.13 -21.09
CA HIS A 153 -20.13 7.66 -21.19
C HIS A 153 -19.93 6.98 -19.83
N LEU A 154 -20.58 7.51 -18.78
CA LEU A 154 -20.42 7.01 -17.42
C LEU A 154 -20.89 5.56 -17.31
N LYS A 155 -19.98 4.68 -16.82
CA LYS A 155 -20.25 3.24 -16.69
C LYS A 155 -20.31 2.83 -15.22
N PRO A 156 -21.02 1.75 -14.89
CA PRO A 156 -20.91 1.13 -13.58
C PRO A 156 -19.44 0.74 -13.25
N PRO A 157 -19.07 0.65 -11.96
CA PRO A 157 -19.90 0.97 -10.81
C PRO A 157 -19.91 2.48 -10.52
N ALA A 158 -21.10 3.04 -10.30
CA ALA A 158 -21.26 4.43 -9.87
C ALA A 158 -22.48 4.60 -8.96
N LEU A 159 -22.43 5.63 -8.15
CA LEU A 159 -23.45 6.04 -7.21
C LEU A 159 -24.16 7.29 -7.71
N ILE A 160 -25.46 7.44 -7.46
CA ILE A 160 -26.21 8.64 -7.75
C ILE A 160 -26.67 9.25 -6.44
N VAL A 161 -26.35 10.52 -6.21
CA VAL A 161 -26.82 11.31 -5.04
C VAL A 161 -27.72 12.41 -5.58
N ILE A 162 -28.93 12.52 -5.00
CA ILE A 162 -29.93 13.51 -5.43
C ILE A 162 -30.38 14.30 -4.19
N GLY A 163 -30.27 15.61 -4.24
CA GLY A 163 -30.68 16.51 -3.15
C GLY A 163 -29.83 17.77 -3.09
N ASP A 164 -30.31 18.76 -2.37
CA ASP A 164 -29.68 20.08 -2.25
C ASP A 164 -28.27 20.04 -1.66
N VAL A 165 -27.97 19.01 -0.87
CA VAL A 165 -26.64 18.75 -0.29
C VAL A 165 -25.54 18.63 -1.34
N VAL A 166 -25.88 18.28 -2.58
CA VAL A 166 -24.91 18.19 -3.71
C VAL A 166 -24.28 19.56 -3.99
N SER A 167 -25.02 20.65 -3.77
CA SER A 167 -24.49 22.03 -3.95
C SER A 167 -23.35 22.38 -2.99
N MET A 168 -23.22 21.63 -1.88
CA MET A 168 -22.12 21.86 -0.94
C MET A 168 -20.76 21.37 -1.44
N ARG A 169 -20.75 20.54 -2.47
CA ARG A 169 -19.51 19.97 -3.02
C ARG A 169 -18.48 21.06 -3.36
N ASP A 170 -18.90 22.17 -3.95
CA ASP A 170 -17.98 23.25 -4.34
C ASP A 170 -17.18 23.84 -3.16
N GLN A 171 -17.73 23.75 -1.96
CA GLN A 171 -17.09 24.22 -0.74
C GLN A 171 -16.41 23.09 0.06
N LEU A 172 -16.86 21.86 -0.08
CA LEU A 172 -16.45 20.72 0.75
C LEU A 172 -15.60 19.70 0.00
N GLN A 173 -15.36 19.84 -1.31
CA GLN A 173 -14.50 18.91 -2.03
C GLN A 173 -13.07 18.98 -1.47
N TRP A 174 -12.57 17.84 -1.03
CA TRP A 174 -11.27 17.75 -0.36
C TRP A 174 -10.39 16.65 -0.94
N PHE A 175 -11.00 15.58 -1.45
CA PHE A 175 -10.27 14.39 -1.89
C PHE A 175 -9.71 14.54 -3.30
N ASP A 176 -10.54 14.99 -4.23
CA ASP A 176 -10.17 15.24 -5.63
C ASP A 176 -9.43 16.58 -5.84
N ASN A 177 -9.31 17.40 -4.80
CA ASN A 177 -8.44 18.58 -4.77
C ASN A 177 -7.01 18.28 -4.24
N LYS A 178 -6.73 17.03 -3.87
CA LYS A 178 -5.39 16.65 -3.44
C LYS A 178 -4.39 16.75 -4.59
N PRO A 179 -3.13 17.20 -4.32
CA PRO A 179 -2.18 17.54 -5.38
C PRO A 179 -1.81 16.38 -6.31
N LEU A 180 -1.85 15.14 -5.81
CA LEU A 180 -1.56 13.94 -6.59
C LEU A 180 -2.82 13.14 -6.97
N PHE A 181 -4.00 13.72 -6.80
CA PHE A 181 -5.23 13.09 -7.22
C PHE A 181 -5.21 12.76 -8.73
N GLY A 182 -5.65 11.57 -9.09
CA GLY A 182 -5.61 11.09 -10.47
C GLY A 182 -4.25 10.57 -10.95
N LYS A 183 -3.20 10.64 -10.10
CA LYS A 183 -1.87 10.14 -10.45
C LYS A 183 -1.66 8.71 -9.96
N THR A 184 -1.12 7.86 -10.82
CA THR A 184 -0.66 6.50 -10.49
C THR A 184 0.85 6.49 -10.35
N ILE A 185 1.33 6.11 -9.17
CA ILE A 185 2.75 6.13 -8.82
C ILE A 185 3.21 4.73 -8.39
N VAL A 186 4.22 4.20 -9.07
CA VAL A 186 4.88 2.95 -8.69
C VAL A 186 6.05 3.24 -7.76
N THR A 187 6.05 2.59 -6.59
CA THR A 187 7.21 2.59 -5.68
C THR A 187 7.93 1.25 -5.76
N THR A 188 9.26 1.29 -5.96
CA THR A 188 10.07 0.07 -6.17
C THR A 188 10.79 -0.42 -4.93
N ARG A 189 10.57 0.20 -3.77
CA ARG A 189 11.21 -0.16 -2.51
C ARG A 189 10.50 -1.34 -1.83
N ALA A 190 11.26 -2.21 -1.16
CA ALA A 190 10.72 -3.36 -0.45
C ALA A 190 9.74 -2.97 0.67
N LYS A 191 8.67 -3.76 0.84
CA LYS A 191 7.66 -3.59 1.88
C LYS A 191 8.30 -3.42 3.27
N GLY A 192 7.76 -2.51 4.07
CA GLY A 192 8.22 -2.21 5.43
C GLY A 192 9.16 -1.00 5.55
N LYS A 193 9.98 -0.71 4.52
CA LYS A 193 10.82 0.52 4.48
C LYS A 193 10.23 1.62 3.58
N ALA A 194 9.16 1.30 2.86
CA ALA A 194 8.46 2.16 1.94
C ALA A 194 7.07 2.57 2.43
N ALA A 195 6.58 1.99 3.54
CA ALA A 195 5.23 2.25 4.02
C ALA A 195 4.99 3.75 4.23
N ASP A 196 5.87 4.43 4.97
CA ASP A 196 5.74 5.86 5.25
C ASP A 196 5.69 6.71 3.96
N PHE A 197 6.50 6.37 2.95
CA PHE A 197 6.51 7.09 1.68
C PHE A 197 5.29 6.79 0.82
N ALA A 198 4.88 5.53 0.74
CA ALA A 198 3.68 5.14 0.02
C ALA A 198 2.44 5.78 0.64
N ASP A 199 2.38 5.84 1.98
CA ASP A 199 1.29 6.48 2.70
C ASP A 199 1.32 8.00 2.49
N ALA A 200 2.49 8.64 2.52
CA ALA A 200 2.63 10.06 2.21
C ALA A 200 2.16 10.43 0.79
N LEU A 201 2.37 9.55 -0.20
CA LEU A 201 1.83 9.70 -1.56
C LEU A 201 0.30 9.51 -1.58
N ARG A 202 -0.23 8.50 -0.89
CA ARG A 202 -1.69 8.24 -0.76
C ARG A 202 -2.39 9.39 -0.06
N ASP A 203 -1.80 9.93 1.00
CA ASP A 203 -2.34 11.09 1.73
C ASP A 203 -2.49 12.31 0.84
N ARG A 204 -1.67 12.41 -0.21
CA ARG A 204 -1.74 13.45 -1.24
C ARG A 204 -2.62 13.11 -2.44
N GLY A 205 -3.31 11.96 -2.39
CA GLY A 205 -4.32 11.56 -3.38
C GLY A 205 -3.84 10.59 -4.46
N ALA A 206 -2.57 10.16 -4.46
CA ALA A 206 -2.07 9.24 -5.46
C ALA A 206 -2.64 7.83 -5.31
N GLN A 207 -2.81 7.14 -6.44
CA GLN A 207 -2.87 5.68 -6.48
C GLN A 207 -1.44 5.14 -6.41
N VAL A 208 -1.10 4.45 -5.32
CA VAL A 208 0.25 3.94 -5.12
C VAL A 208 0.28 2.43 -5.32
N ILE A 209 1.14 1.98 -6.22
CA ILE A 209 1.43 0.59 -6.50
C ILE A 209 2.80 0.26 -5.93
N GLU A 210 2.81 -0.54 -4.87
CA GLU A 210 4.05 -1.00 -4.25
C GLU A 210 4.53 -2.26 -4.96
N ALA A 211 5.54 -2.11 -5.81
CA ALA A 211 6.10 -3.17 -6.63
C ALA A 211 7.59 -3.36 -6.35
N ALA A 212 7.90 -3.93 -5.19
CA ALA A 212 9.27 -4.28 -4.86
C ALA A 212 9.78 -5.36 -5.81
N ALA A 213 10.81 -5.02 -6.63
CA ALA A 213 11.40 -5.96 -7.56
C ALA A 213 12.15 -7.11 -6.89
N ILE A 214 12.44 -6.98 -5.59
CA ILE A 214 13.16 -7.97 -4.78
C ILE A 214 12.43 -8.25 -3.48
N ARG A 215 12.61 -9.48 -3.00
CA ARG A 215 12.22 -9.91 -1.66
C ARG A 215 13.40 -10.56 -0.97
N THR A 216 13.45 -10.49 0.33
CA THR A 216 14.40 -11.25 1.14
C THR A 216 13.75 -12.55 1.62
N GLN A 217 14.52 -13.61 1.69
CA GLN A 217 14.10 -14.93 2.16
C GLN A 217 15.10 -15.49 3.17
N ALA A 218 14.58 -16.04 4.27
CA ALA A 218 15.41 -16.72 5.25
C ALA A 218 16.13 -17.92 4.63
N LEU A 219 17.36 -18.14 5.02
CA LEU A 219 18.09 -19.38 4.76
C LEU A 219 17.91 -20.34 5.94
N ALA A 220 17.92 -21.63 5.65
CA ALA A 220 17.98 -22.64 6.68
C ALA A 220 19.35 -22.58 7.38
N LEU A 221 19.35 -22.64 8.71
CA LEU A 221 20.58 -22.66 9.49
C LEU A 221 21.38 -23.94 9.20
N THR A 222 22.64 -23.79 8.82
CA THR A 222 23.58 -24.90 8.72
C THR A 222 24.01 -25.40 10.11
N LYS A 223 24.65 -26.54 10.17
CA LYS A 223 25.26 -27.02 11.46
C LYS A 223 26.33 -26.06 11.98
N GLU A 224 26.99 -25.34 11.10
CA GLU A 224 28.02 -24.35 11.46
C GLU A 224 27.38 -23.08 11.99
N ASP A 225 26.31 -22.59 11.34
CA ASP A 225 25.54 -21.46 11.83
C ASP A 225 24.99 -21.70 13.25
N GLN A 226 24.52 -22.92 13.52
CA GLN A 226 24.05 -23.31 14.85
C GLN A 226 25.16 -23.22 15.89
N LYS A 227 26.38 -23.70 15.57
CA LYS A 227 27.56 -23.55 16.46
C LYS A 227 27.94 -22.08 16.71
N TYR A 228 27.79 -21.21 15.72
CA TYR A 228 28.01 -19.78 15.92
C TYR A 228 27.01 -19.18 16.90
N LEU A 229 25.75 -19.53 16.76
CA LEU A 229 24.68 -19.10 17.66
C LEU A 229 24.84 -19.67 19.08
N ASP A 230 25.26 -20.94 19.23
CA ASP A 230 25.52 -21.59 20.56
C ASP A 230 26.61 -20.88 21.37
N ARG A 231 27.51 -20.14 20.72
CA ARG A 231 28.66 -19.47 21.34
C ARG A 231 28.68 -17.94 21.23
N LEU A 232 27.49 -17.33 21.01
CA LEU A 232 27.38 -15.87 20.84
C LEU A 232 28.14 -15.06 21.90
N GLY A 233 28.02 -15.44 23.16
CA GLY A 233 28.69 -14.76 24.25
C GLY A 233 30.23 -14.90 24.27
N THR A 234 30.83 -15.67 23.34
CA THR A 234 32.30 -15.80 23.21
C THR A 234 32.91 -14.88 22.15
N TYR A 235 32.07 -14.14 21.40
CA TYR A 235 32.54 -13.12 20.49
C TYR A 235 32.73 -11.78 21.18
N ASP A 236 33.75 -11.02 20.76
CA ASP A 236 33.99 -9.67 21.23
C ASP A 236 32.99 -8.70 20.55
N TYR A 237 32.70 -8.92 19.25
CA TYR A 237 31.73 -8.14 18.52
C TYR A 237 30.77 -9.00 17.65
N LEU A 238 29.50 -8.63 17.70
CA LEU A 238 28.45 -9.06 16.76
C LEU A 238 28.18 -7.90 15.78
N THR A 239 28.49 -8.09 14.50
CA THR A 239 28.47 -7.02 13.49
C THR A 239 27.35 -7.23 12.47
N PHE A 240 26.47 -6.25 12.37
CA PHE A 240 25.35 -6.26 11.42
C PHE A 240 25.61 -5.33 10.24
N THR A 241 25.59 -5.89 9.04
CA THR A 241 25.80 -5.12 7.79
C THR A 241 24.50 -4.55 7.19
N SER A 242 23.34 -4.86 7.77
CA SER A 242 22.05 -4.37 7.29
C SER A 242 20.94 -4.55 8.32
N ALA A 243 19.87 -3.76 8.23
CA ALA A 243 18.66 -3.94 9.03
C ALA A 243 17.94 -5.28 8.76
N GLU A 244 18.01 -5.80 7.53
CA GLU A 244 17.49 -7.14 7.22
C GLU A 244 18.30 -8.23 7.95
N GLY A 245 19.61 -8.08 8.04
CA GLY A 245 20.47 -8.97 8.83
C GLY A 245 20.04 -9.03 10.29
N VAL A 246 19.73 -7.88 10.90
CA VAL A 246 19.18 -7.82 12.27
C VAL A 246 17.89 -8.62 12.37
N LYS A 247 16.93 -8.36 11.51
CA LYS A 247 15.63 -9.04 11.49
C LYS A 247 15.76 -10.57 11.38
N TYR A 248 16.58 -11.05 10.43
CA TYR A 248 16.77 -12.49 10.26
C TYR A 248 17.57 -13.14 11.37
N PHE A 249 18.48 -12.40 12.00
CA PHE A 249 19.21 -12.87 13.17
C PHE A 249 18.29 -13.11 14.36
N PHE A 250 17.45 -12.15 14.71
CA PHE A 250 16.48 -12.34 15.79
C PHE A 250 15.42 -13.37 15.46
N LYS A 251 15.01 -13.49 14.20
CA LYS A 251 14.13 -14.57 13.77
C LYS A 251 14.78 -15.95 13.97
N ALA A 252 16.09 -16.07 13.72
CA ALA A 252 16.83 -17.29 13.97
C ALA A 252 16.91 -17.62 15.45
N LEU A 253 17.18 -16.64 16.34
CA LEU A 253 17.18 -16.81 17.79
C LEU A 253 15.78 -17.25 18.30
N TRP A 254 14.72 -16.57 17.87
CA TRP A 254 13.36 -16.94 18.27
C TRP A 254 12.96 -18.34 17.83
N GLY A 255 13.41 -18.78 16.66
CA GLY A 255 13.22 -20.16 16.20
C GLY A 255 13.90 -21.21 17.09
N ARG A 256 14.86 -20.78 17.92
CA ARG A 256 15.58 -21.57 18.93
C ARG A 256 15.03 -21.38 20.36
N HIS A 257 13.94 -20.61 20.51
CA HIS A 257 13.40 -20.15 21.80
C HIS A 257 14.38 -19.27 22.62
N GLU A 258 15.24 -18.54 21.92
CA GLU A 258 16.22 -17.59 22.49
C GLU A 258 15.81 -16.17 22.15
N ASP A 259 16.31 -15.19 22.91
CA ASP A 259 16.06 -13.75 22.70
C ASP A 259 17.37 -12.94 22.77
N SER A 260 17.26 -11.60 22.87
CA SER A 260 18.42 -10.71 22.90
C SER A 260 19.41 -11.00 24.04
N ARG A 261 19.01 -11.67 25.11
CA ARG A 261 19.89 -12.10 26.22
C ARG A 261 20.95 -13.13 25.79
N ALA A 262 20.71 -13.85 24.69
CA ALA A 262 21.68 -14.80 24.13
C ALA A 262 22.97 -14.12 23.62
N ILE A 263 22.92 -12.80 23.33
CA ILE A 263 24.08 -12.01 22.91
C ILE A 263 25.07 -11.86 24.07
N GLY A 264 24.59 -11.88 25.34
CA GLY A 264 25.41 -11.79 26.52
C GLY A 264 26.17 -10.47 26.60
N ASN A 265 27.50 -10.57 26.81
CA ASN A 265 28.42 -9.40 26.93
C ASN A 265 29.06 -9.03 25.58
N CYS A 266 28.66 -9.66 24.47
CA CYS A 266 29.19 -9.35 23.14
C CYS A 266 28.76 -7.94 22.74
N LYS A 267 29.73 -7.09 22.39
CA LYS A 267 29.44 -5.75 21.85
C LYS A 267 28.79 -5.85 20.46
N VAL A 268 27.98 -4.86 20.12
CA VAL A 268 27.22 -4.85 18.85
C VAL A 268 27.66 -3.70 17.96
N CYS A 269 28.07 -4.01 16.74
CA CYS A 269 28.39 -3.05 15.70
C CYS A 269 27.30 -3.02 14.62
N ALA A 270 26.84 -1.82 14.29
CA ALA A 270 25.93 -1.58 13.17
C ALA A 270 26.62 -0.77 12.08
N VAL A 271 26.54 -1.23 10.81
CA VAL A 271 27.17 -0.53 9.66
C VAL A 271 26.69 0.91 9.50
N GLY A 272 25.50 1.26 9.99
CA GLY A 272 24.94 2.59 9.89
C GLY A 272 23.65 2.77 10.69
N THR A 273 23.14 4.01 10.70
CA THR A 273 22.00 4.44 11.52
C THR A 273 20.73 3.63 11.32
N ALA A 274 20.42 3.23 10.07
CA ALA A 274 19.25 2.40 9.79
C ALA A 274 19.36 0.99 10.41
N THR A 275 20.57 0.42 10.46
CA THR A 275 20.84 -0.86 11.10
C THR A 275 20.79 -0.73 12.62
N ALA A 276 21.35 0.37 13.17
CA ALA A 276 21.27 0.68 14.59
C ALA A 276 19.82 0.88 15.05
N LYS A 277 19.00 1.60 14.27
CA LYS A 277 17.56 1.74 14.54
C LYS A 277 16.85 0.37 14.57
N ALA A 278 17.16 -0.51 13.62
CA ALA A 278 16.57 -1.85 13.62
C ALA A 278 16.97 -2.69 14.84
N LEU A 279 18.17 -2.50 15.40
CA LEU A 279 18.59 -3.15 16.65
C LEU A 279 17.78 -2.65 17.84
N MET A 280 17.43 -1.36 17.87
CA MET A 280 16.61 -0.79 18.94
C MET A 280 15.22 -1.43 19.02
N ASP A 281 14.65 -1.87 17.92
CA ASP A 281 13.37 -2.61 17.89
C ASP A 281 13.45 -3.94 18.66
N TYR A 282 14.66 -4.47 18.89
CA TYR A 282 14.95 -5.68 19.66
C TYR A 282 15.59 -5.39 21.02
N GLY A 283 15.57 -4.12 21.45
CA GLY A 283 16.11 -3.68 22.74
C GLY A 283 17.64 -3.59 22.79
N ILE A 284 18.33 -3.53 21.65
CA ILE A 284 19.78 -3.44 21.54
C ILE A 284 20.19 -2.04 21.08
N ILE A 285 21.06 -1.39 21.85
CA ILE A 285 21.75 -0.18 21.43
C ILE A 285 23.12 -0.59 20.87
N ALA A 286 23.43 -0.19 19.64
CA ALA A 286 24.72 -0.50 19.03
C ALA A 286 25.85 0.23 19.75
N ASP A 287 26.91 -0.51 20.16
CA ASP A 287 28.11 0.05 20.82
C ASP A 287 28.98 0.81 19.80
N LEU A 288 29.00 0.38 18.55
CA LEU A 288 29.81 0.97 17.49
C LEU A 288 28.98 1.24 16.22
N ILE A 289 29.00 2.49 15.75
CA ILE A 289 28.44 2.92 14.46
C ILE A 289 29.51 3.74 13.74
N PRO A 290 30.14 3.24 12.65
CA PRO A 290 31.15 3.99 11.92
C PRO A 290 30.64 5.30 11.34
N ALA A 291 31.48 6.31 11.23
CA ALA A 291 31.11 7.62 10.68
C ALA A 291 30.70 7.55 9.19
N ASN A 292 31.26 6.63 8.42
CA ASN A 292 30.90 6.37 7.04
C ASN A 292 30.31 4.96 6.91
N TYR A 293 29.19 4.82 6.22
CA TYR A 293 28.43 3.57 6.10
C TYR A 293 28.98 2.64 4.99
N LYS A 294 30.31 2.50 4.93
CA LYS A 294 31.03 1.64 3.98
C LYS A 294 31.67 0.46 4.70
N ALA A 295 31.84 -0.64 3.99
CA ALA A 295 32.45 -1.85 4.53
C ALA A 295 33.86 -1.59 5.09
N GLU A 296 34.64 -0.79 4.39
CA GLU A 296 36.01 -0.40 4.75
C GLU A 296 36.04 0.35 6.10
N SER A 297 35.08 1.28 6.30
CA SER A 297 34.98 2.05 7.55
C SER A 297 34.57 1.19 8.74
N VAL A 298 33.71 0.16 8.51
CA VAL A 298 33.36 -0.83 9.56
C VAL A 298 34.60 -1.62 9.99
N ALA A 299 35.37 -2.11 9.02
CA ALA A 299 36.60 -2.86 9.32
C ALA A 299 37.61 -2.01 10.09
N THR A 300 37.86 -0.78 9.65
CA THR A 300 38.78 0.16 10.30
C THR A 300 38.33 0.47 11.76
N ALA A 301 37.04 0.74 11.95
CA ALA A 301 36.51 1.04 13.28
C ALA A 301 36.61 -0.16 14.24
N LEU A 302 36.29 -1.37 13.79
CA LEU A 302 36.46 -2.58 14.58
C LEU A 302 37.92 -2.86 14.89
N ALA A 303 38.83 -2.72 13.93
CA ALA A 303 40.25 -2.94 14.12
C ALA A 303 40.87 -1.95 15.12
N SER A 304 40.36 -0.72 15.22
CA SER A 304 40.82 0.26 16.18
C SER A 304 40.44 -0.06 17.65
N GLU A 305 39.39 -0.86 17.86
CA GLU A 305 38.92 -1.24 19.21
C GLU A 305 39.35 -2.64 19.64
N LEU A 306 39.74 -3.50 18.69
CA LEU A 306 39.98 -4.91 18.96
C LEU A 306 41.45 -5.27 18.97
N PRO A 307 41.91 -6.08 19.95
CA PRO A 307 43.25 -6.64 19.93
C PRO A 307 43.37 -7.78 18.89
N LYS A 308 44.62 -8.10 18.50
CA LYS A 308 44.88 -9.32 17.70
C LYS A 308 44.34 -10.56 18.39
N GLY A 309 43.72 -11.44 17.66
CA GLY A 309 43.11 -12.66 18.17
C GLY A 309 41.66 -12.49 18.67
N ALA A 310 41.11 -11.26 18.68
CA ALA A 310 39.72 -11.01 18.97
C ALA A 310 38.80 -11.70 17.95
N LYS A 311 37.57 -11.99 18.37
CA LYS A 311 36.58 -12.74 17.56
C LYS A 311 35.38 -11.88 17.20
N VAL A 312 35.06 -11.81 15.91
CA VAL A 312 33.91 -11.09 15.40
C VAL A 312 32.95 -12.06 14.68
N LEU A 313 31.66 -12.01 15.03
CA LEU A 313 30.62 -12.66 14.24
C LEU A 313 30.00 -11.65 13.31
N LEU A 314 30.09 -11.90 12.00
CA LEU A 314 29.59 -11.03 10.94
C LEU A 314 28.26 -11.57 10.38
N VAL A 315 27.17 -10.82 10.53
CA VAL A 315 25.85 -11.17 10.00
C VAL A 315 25.65 -10.54 8.62
N GLN A 316 25.53 -11.40 7.60
CA GLN A 316 25.50 -10.97 6.20
C GLN A 316 24.41 -11.69 5.38
N PRO A 317 24.01 -11.15 4.21
CA PRO A 317 23.26 -11.89 3.20
C PRO A 317 24.12 -13.03 2.60
N LYS A 318 23.48 -13.97 1.92
CA LYS A 318 24.13 -15.08 1.19
C LYS A 318 25.22 -14.60 0.23
N VAL A 319 24.94 -13.50 -0.48
CA VAL A 319 25.87 -12.87 -1.40
C VAL A 319 26.28 -11.51 -0.81
N ALA A 320 27.52 -11.44 -0.35
CA ALA A 320 28.12 -10.22 0.19
C ALA A 320 29.59 -10.12 -0.29
N ARG A 321 30.15 -8.92 -0.28
CA ARG A 321 31.57 -8.70 -0.51
C ARG A 321 32.38 -9.11 0.72
N SER A 322 33.55 -9.69 0.55
CA SER A 322 34.42 -10.13 1.63
C SER A 322 35.24 -9.00 2.29
N VAL A 323 35.09 -7.75 1.87
CA VAL A 323 35.92 -6.61 2.28
C VAL A 323 36.09 -6.51 3.81
N ILE A 324 35.00 -6.61 4.59
CA ILE A 324 35.10 -6.52 6.06
C ILE A 324 35.91 -7.70 6.60
N GLN A 325 35.66 -8.90 6.13
CA GLN A 325 36.29 -10.13 6.56
C GLN A 325 37.79 -10.10 6.24
N ASP A 326 38.13 -9.75 5.00
CA ASP A 326 39.51 -9.71 4.51
C ASP A 326 40.34 -8.66 5.28
N SER A 327 39.81 -7.43 5.45
CA SER A 327 40.47 -6.36 6.18
C SER A 327 40.70 -6.70 7.67
N LEU A 328 39.71 -7.32 8.33
CA LEU A 328 39.87 -7.72 9.74
C LEU A 328 40.89 -8.87 9.90
N TYR A 329 40.92 -9.76 8.90
CA TYR A 329 41.87 -10.86 8.91
C TYR A 329 43.35 -10.37 8.77
N GLU A 330 43.56 -9.33 7.93
CA GLU A 330 44.89 -8.67 7.79
C GLU A 330 45.35 -8.05 9.11
N GLU A 331 44.44 -7.58 9.98
CA GLU A 331 44.72 -7.05 11.30
C GLU A 331 44.84 -8.13 12.39
N GLY A 332 44.72 -9.40 12.02
CA GLY A 332 44.84 -10.53 12.93
C GLY A 332 43.60 -10.79 13.79
N ILE A 333 42.44 -10.33 13.37
CA ILE A 333 41.14 -10.54 14.03
C ILE A 333 40.47 -11.77 13.38
N LEU A 334 39.90 -12.63 14.20
CA LEU A 334 39.19 -13.83 13.74
C LEU A 334 37.74 -13.49 13.42
N VAL A 335 37.30 -13.81 12.19
CA VAL A 335 35.96 -13.50 11.71
C VAL A 335 35.20 -14.75 11.32
N ASP A 336 34.15 -15.05 12.05
CA ASP A 336 33.12 -16.00 11.65
C ASP A 336 32.00 -15.25 10.92
N THR A 337 31.39 -15.88 9.92
CA THR A 337 30.33 -15.24 9.12
C THR A 337 29.09 -16.13 9.10
N ILE A 338 27.95 -15.56 9.56
CA ILE A 338 26.65 -16.21 9.49
C ILE A 338 25.81 -15.57 8.38
N ARG A 339 25.27 -16.43 7.48
CA ARG A 339 24.45 -16.01 6.33
C ARG A 339 23.02 -16.44 6.53
N LEU A 340 22.16 -15.49 6.93
CA LEU A 340 20.81 -15.81 7.41
C LEU A 340 19.72 -15.56 6.36
N TYR A 341 20.03 -14.87 5.28
CA TYR A 341 19.05 -14.56 4.25
C TYR A 341 19.68 -14.39 2.87
N GLU A 342 18.84 -14.50 1.87
CA GLU A 342 19.19 -14.16 0.48
C GLU A 342 18.20 -13.16 -0.10
N THR A 343 18.66 -12.39 -1.07
CA THR A 343 17.84 -11.46 -1.84
C THR A 343 17.51 -12.07 -3.18
N LEU A 344 16.23 -12.22 -3.48
CA LEU A 344 15.70 -12.82 -4.71
C LEU A 344 14.86 -11.80 -5.49
N LEU A 345 14.78 -11.97 -6.80
CA LEU A 345 13.78 -11.28 -7.60
C LEU A 345 12.38 -11.78 -7.19
N ASP A 346 11.46 -10.84 -6.99
CA ASP A 346 10.06 -11.19 -6.67
C ASP A 346 9.23 -11.30 -7.95
N GLN A 347 9.27 -12.48 -8.56
CA GLN A 347 8.55 -12.76 -9.80
C GLN A 347 7.02 -12.61 -9.64
N SER A 348 6.49 -12.71 -8.42
CA SER A 348 5.06 -12.53 -8.16
C SER A 348 4.55 -11.12 -8.48
N GLN A 349 5.45 -10.13 -8.51
CA GLN A 349 5.12 -8.73 -8.80
C GLN A 349 5.09 -8.41 -10.30
N LYS A 350 5.62 -9.30 -11.15
CA LYS A 350 5.83 -9.01 -12.58
C LYS A 350 4.53 -8.76 -13.33
N GLU A 351 3.56 -9.67 -13.20
CA GLU A 351 2.29 -9.57 -13.92
C GLU A 351 1.48 -8.36 -13.46
N ALA A 352 1.39 -8.14 -12.15
CA ALA A 352 0.70 -6.99 -11.56
C ALA A 352 1.34 -5.66 -11.99
N LEU A 353 2.68 -5.62 -12.06
CA LEU A 353 3.41 -4.43 -12.47
C LEU A 353 3.21 -4.14 -13.97
N LEU A 354 3.25 -5.16 -14.83
CA LEU A 354 2.98 -4.99 -16.26
C LEU A 354 1.55 -4.52 -16.52
N ALA A 355 0.55 -5.13 -15.85
CA ALA A 355 -0.84 -4.70 -15.93
C ALA A 355 -1.03 -3.23 -15.50
N ALA A 356 -0.34 -2.81 -14.43
CA ALA A 356 -0.36 -1.41 -14.02
C ALA A 356 0.18 -0.45 -15.09
N PHE A 357 1.25 -0.82 -15.77
CA PHE A 357 1.77 0.00 -16.89
C PHE A 357 0.84 0.03 -18.10
N GLU A 358 0.09 -1.04 -18.36
CA GLU A 358 -0.94 -1.07 -19.42
C GLU A 358 -2.12 -0.15 -19.09
N GLU A 359 -2.51 -0.05 -17.81
CA GLU A 359 -3.55 0.86 -17.33
C GLU A 359 -3.08 2.33 -17.29
N GLY A 360 -1.79 2.57 -17.23
CA GLY A 360 -1.15 3.89 -17.18
C GLY A 360 -0.50 4.19 -15.84
N VAL A 361 0.80 4.44 -15.85
CA VAL A 361 1.60 4.86 -14.70
C VAL A 361 2.20 6.23 -15.00
N ASP A 362 1.90 7.22 -14.14
CA ASP A 362 2.45 8.57 -14.29
C ASP A 362 3.92 8.62 -13.85
N TYR A 363 4.22 8.03 -12.70
CA TYR A 363 5.56 8.05 -12.12
C TYR A 363 6.02 6.67 -11.64
N ILE A 364 7.29 6.39 -11.80
CA ILE A 364 7.99 5.32 -11.09
C ILE A 364 9.14 5.90 -10.28
N THR A 365 9.27 5.50 -9.01
CA THR A 365 10.30 6.02 -8.11
C THR A 365 11.42 5.03 -7.91
N PHE A 366 12.68 5.50 -8.02
CA PHE A 366 13.88 4.72 -7.74
C PHE A 366 14.70 5.36 -6.62
N THR A 367 14.97 4.58 -5.58
CA THR A 367 15.72 5.02 -4.40
C THR A 367 17.16 4.52 -4.37
N SER A 368 17.59 3.74 -5.38
CA SER A 368 18.98 3.27 -5.55
C SER A 368 19.19 2.72 -6.95
N GLY A 369 20.44 2.65 -7.40
CA GLY A 369 20.78 2.01 -8.66
C GLY A 369 20.43 0.51 -8.70
N SER A 370 20.43 -0.18 -7.57
CA SER A 370 20.01 -1.59 -7.50
C SER A 370 18.51 -1.76 -7.74
N THR A 371 17.66 -0.83 -7.32
CA THR A 371 16.23 -0.89 -7.61
C THR A 371 15.96 -0.73 -9.11
N VAL A 372 16.68 0.15 -9.79
CA VAL A 372 16.61 0.28 -11.26
C VAL A 372 16.95 -1.05 -11.95
N LYS A 373 18.13 -1.60 -11.64
CA LYS A 373 18.62 -2.86 -12.25
C LYS A 373 17.68 -4.04 -12.01
N ASN A 374 17.16 -4.15 -10.78
CA ASN A 374 16.26 -5.25 -10.41
C ASN A 374 14.87 -5.10 -11.04
N THR A 375 14.34 -3.87 -11.15
CA THR A 375 13.07 -3.62 -11.84
C THR A 375 13.18 -3.97 -13.33
N LEU A 376 14.23 -3.55 -14.00
CA LEU A 376 14.47 -3.91 -15.39
C LEU A 376 14.62 -5.43 -15.58
N LYS A 377 15.33 -6.08 -14.66
CA LYS A 377 15.50 -7.55 -14.67
C LYS A 377 14.18 -8.27 -14.44
N LEU A 378 13.31 -7.75 -13.57
CA LEU A 378 11.98 -8.28 -13.31
C LEU A 378 11.07 -8.16 -14.54
N LEU A 379 11.03 -6.97 -15.16
CA LEU A 379 10.19 -6.69 -16.32
C LEU A 379 10.68 -7.40 -17.59
N GLY A 380 11.97 -7.71 -17.67
CA GLY A 380 12.59 -8.38 -18.82
C GLY A 380 12.62 -7.48 -20.08
N THR A 381 12.31 -8.06 -21.25
CA THR A 381 12.39 -7.36 -22.54
C THR A 381 11.45 -6.16 -22.65
N ALA A 382 10.25 -6.23 -22.03
CA ALA A 382 9.27 -5.13 -22.02
C ALA A 382 9.67 -3.95 -21.11
N GLY A 383 10.63 -4.16 -20.20
CA GLY A 383 10.95 -3.21 -19.14
C GLY A 383 11.38 -1.84 -19.64
N ARG A 384 12.20 -1.77 -20.71
CA ARG A 384 12.64 -0.48 -21.27
C ARG A 384 11.49 0.29 -21.91
N ASP A 385 10.64 -0.40 -22.66
CA ASP A 385 9.55 0.24 -23.42
C ASP A 385 8.50 0.84 -22.50
N VAL A 386 8.15 0.14 -21.40
CA VAL A 386 7.17 0.64 -20.44
C VAL A 386 7.77 1.77 -19.60
N LEU A 387 9.02 1.67 -19.18
CA LEU A 387 9.70 2.70 -18.40
C LEU A 387 9.99 3.96 -19.21
N ALA A 388 10.23 3.83 -20.52
CA ALA A 388 10.44 4.98 -21.41
C ALA A 388 9.20 5.87 -21.55
N LYS A 389 7.99 5.32 -21.30
CA LYS A 389 6.72 6.03 -21.36
C LYS A 389 6.29 6.62 -20.01
N THR A 390 7.03 6.34 -18.94
CA THR A 390 6.71 6.72 -17.56
C THR A 390 7.70 7.76 -17.07
N LYS A 391 7.26 8.76 -16.30
CA LYS A 391 8.18 9.70 -15.65
C LYS A 391 8.99 8.98 -14.56
N ILE A 392 10.31 8.88 -14.75
CA ILE A 392 11.21 8.24 -13.79
C ILE A 392 11.70 9.28 -12.80
N ALA A 393 11.35 9.10 -11.51
CA ALA A 393 11.77 9.93 -10.40
C ALA A 393 12.87 9.23 -9.58
N CYS A 394 14.05 9.86 -9.51
CA CYS A 394 15.22 9.36 -8.82
C CYS A 394 15.50 10.12 -7.54
N ILE A 395 15.83 9.40 -6.46
CA ILE A 395 16.17 10.01 -5.16
C ILE A 395 17.42 10.89 -5.23
N GLY A 396 18.26 10.73 -6.24
CA GLY A 396 19.47 11.52 -6.40
C GLY A 396 20.31 11.12 -7.63
N PRO A 397 21.41 11.83 -7.89
CA PRO A 397 22.21 11.72 -9.12
C PRO A 397 22.85 10.35 -9.34
N ILE A 398 23.25 9.66 -8.27
CA ILE A 398 23.84 8.30 -8.38
C ILE A 398 22.80 7.32 -8.95
N THR A 399 21.56 7.42 -8.52
CA THR A 399 20.45 6.58 -9.03
C THR A 399 20.12 6.96 -10.48
N ALA A 400 20.09 8.27 -10.77
CA ALA A 400 19.83 8.78 -12.11
C ALA A 400 20.90 8.31 -13.12
N ALA A 401 22.18 8.27 -12.73
CA ALA A 401 23.26 7.75 -13.58
C ALA A 401 23.00 6.30 -14.02
N VAL A 402 22.47 5.44 -13.11
CA VAL A 402 22.13 4.05 -13.45
C VAL A 402 20.91 3.97 -14.39
N VAL A 403 19.97 4.91 -14.29
CA VAL A 403 18.86 5.03 -15.25
C VAL A 403 19.39 5.37 -16.64
N VAL A 404 20.34 6.30 -16.74
CA VAL A 404 21.00 6.68 -18.00
C VAL A 404 21.83 5.52 -18.57
N GLU A 405 22.61 4.80 -17.73
CA GLU A 405 23.32 3.58 -18.14
C GLU A 405 22.38 2.52 -18.75
N ALA A 406 21.14 2.46 -18.25
CA ALA A 406 20.10 1.57 -18.77
C ALA A 406 19.43 2.09 -20.06
N GLN A 407 19.92 3.19 -20.63
CA GLN A 407 19.38 3.87 -21.82
C GLN A 407 17.95 4.42 -21.60
N LEU A 408 17.65 4.83 -20.38
CA LEU A 408 16.42 5.50 -20.00
C LEU A 408 16.71 6.96 -19.61
N LYS A 409 15.66 7.79 -19.59
CA LYS A 409 15.79 9.21 -19.22
C LYS A 409 15.14 9.44 -17.85
N PRO A 410 15.89 9.86 -16.82
CA PRO A 410 15.26 10.33 -15.58
C PRO A 410 14.51 11.62 -15.87
N ALA A 411 13.23 11.68 -15.44
CA ALA A 411 12.39 12.87 -15.55
C ALA A 411 12.65 13.81 -14.37
N LEU A 412 12.84 13.25 -13.18
CA LEU A 412 13.05 13.99 -11.93
C LEU A 412 14.27 13.43 -11.19
N ILE A 413 15.08 14.34 -10.65
CA ILE A 413 16.20 14.01 -9.77
C ILE A 413 16.05 14.88 -8.54
N SER A 414 15.80 14.29 -7.37
CA SER A 414 15.62 15.06 -6.14
C SER A 414 16.92 15.81 -5.77
N GLU A 415 16.78 17.05 -5.34
CA GLU A 415 17.88 17.87 -4.85
C GLU A 415 18.27 17.47 -3.41
N VAL A 416 17.30 17.07 -2.62
CA VAL A 416 17.47 16.53 -1.27
C VAL A 416 17.32 15.01 -1.34
N TYR A 417 18.40 14.26 -1.07
CA TYR A 417 18.50 12.81 -1.30
C TYR A 417 17.77 12.00 -0.21
N THR A 418 16.55 12.40 0.10
CA THR A 418 15.65 11.77 1.07
C THR A 418 14.32 11.37 0.41
N MET A 419 13.50 10.59 1.10
CA MET A 419 12.16 10.25 0.62
C MET A 419 11.25 11.48 0.55
N ASP A 420 11.39 12.38 1.51
CA ASP A 420 10.65 13.66 1.52
C ASP A 420 11.07 14.55 0.34
N GLY A 421 12.37 14.65 0.06
CA GLY A 421 12.85 15.38 -1.11
C GLY A 421 12.37 14.80 -2.44
N LEU A 422 12.26 13.47 -2.54
CA LEU A 422 11.70 12.81 -3.72
C LEU A 422 10.20 13.11 -3.86
N LEU A 423 9.47 13.13 -2.75
CA LEU A 423 8.06 13.50 -2.72
C LEU A 423 7.85 14.95 -3.18
N GLU A 424 8.62 15.89 -2.64
CA GLU A 424 8.54 17.30 -3.04
C GLU A 424 8.85 17.49 -4.52
N SER A 425 9.85 16.77 -5.06
CA SER A 425 10.16 16.82 -6.50
C SER A 425 8.99 16.33 -7.37
N ILE A 426 8.21 15.36 -6.92
CA ILE A 426 7.01 14.91 -7.63
C ILE A 426 5.88 15.95 -7.50
N LEU A 427 5.70 16.53 -6.32
CA LEU A 427 4.69 17.56 -6.09
C LEU A 427 4.95 18.82 -6.93
N ASP A 428 6.20 19.21 -7.11
CA ASP A 428 6.56 20.36 -7.92
C ASP A 428 6.35 20.12 -9.42
N ASP A 429 6.55 18.89 -9.90
CA ASP A 429 6.31 18.54 -11.31
C ASP A 429 4.82 18.44 -11.69
N VAL A 430 3.94 18.32 -10.71
CA VAL A 430 2.48 18.24 -10.93
C VAL A 430 1.82 19.64 -10.88
N LYS A 431 2.44 20.64 -10.28
CA LYS A 431 1.98 22.04 -10.27
C LYS A 431 2.02 22.65 -11.67
#